data_14577266a5c6566b7422789a134bde65
#
_entry.id   14577266a5c6566b7422789a134bde65
#
_cell.length_a   1.000
_cell.length_b   1.000
_cell.length_c   1.000
_cell.angle_alpha   90.00
_cell.angle_beta   90.00
_cell.angle_gamma   90.00
#
_symmetry.space_group_name_H-M   'P 1'
#
loop_
_entity.id
_entity.type
_entity.pdbx_description
1 polymer ?
#
loop_
_entity_poly.entity_id
_entity_poly.type
_entity_poly.pdbx_seq_one_letter_code
_entity_poly.pdbx_strand_id
1 'polypeptide(L)'
;SRMIRTLQEKEKLLPLDSGGVARVIEYAARRMEDSEKLSLHQGRLSNLLTESDFRARQAGAKVIGAEHVTGAAQAATHRLDQFREKSHEGILREIMLVDTSGTAVGQVNGLAVYLLGDYSFGKPSRITATARLGAGKVLDIEREVDLGGQIHSKAVMIISALLANRYAREHPLPLSASLVFEQSYGGIEGDSASVAELVALISAIADIPVRQELAVTGSLDQRGQVQAIGGVNEKIEGFFDICKARGQSGSQGVVIPSAHEVHLMLRQEVLDAVEQGQFHVYSAGTIDEALQLLTGYSIESIDASVLARVAELQRLARSFSGKGVDGEDSADDE
;
A
#
# COMPACT_ATOMS: atom_id res chain seq x y z
N SER A 1 1.86 -2.08 -33.36
CA SER A 1 2.76 -1.72 -34.47
C SER A 1 2.12 -0.71 -35.46
N ARG A 2 0.86 -0.90 -35.91
CA ARG A 2 0.22 0.02 -36.88
C ARG A 2 0.13 1.46 -36.38
N MET A 3 -0.26 1.69 -35.12
CA MET A 3 -0.34 3.03 -34.53
C MET A 3 1.02 3.71 -34.46
N ILE A 4 2.07 3.01 -34.03
CA ILE A 4 3.44 3.54 -34.00
C ILE A 4 3.85 4.02 -35.40
N ARG A 5 3.62 3.19 -36.42
CA ARG A 5 3.93 3.54 -37.81
C ARG A 5 3.14 4.78 -38.27
N THR A 6 1.85 4.86 -37.99
CA THR A 6 1.03 6.02 -38.34
C THR A 6 1.54 7.29 -37.66
N LEU A 7 1.91 7.26 -36.39
CA LEU A 7 2.48 8.41 -35.69
C LEU A 7 3.86 8.80 -36.26
N GLN A 8 4.71 7.79 -36.53
CA GLN A 8 6.03 7.99 -37.13
C GLN A 8 5.95 8.69 -38.48
N GLU A 9 5.04 8.25 -39.37
CA GLU A 9 4.81 8.88 -40.68
C GLU A 9 4.26 10.30 -40.55
N LYS A 10 3.29 10.49 -39.65
CA LYS A 10 2.64 11.80 -39.43
C LYS A 10 3.61 12.84 -38.88
N GLU A 11 4.39 12.50 -37.90
CA GLU A 11 5.31 13.40 -37.20
C GLU A 11 6.73 13.40 -37.84
N LYS A 12 6.97 12.65 -38.91
CA LYS A 12 8.25 12.53 -39.64
C LYS A 12 9.42 12.14 -38.74
N LEU A 13 9.19 11.15 -37.86
CA LEU A 13 10.17 10.66 -36.91
C LEU A 13 11.13 9.67 -37.56
N LEU A 14 12.31 9.48 -36.95
CA LEU A 14 13.24 8.42 -37.34
C LEU A 14 12.57 7.04 -37.17
N PRO A 15 13.00 6.02 -37.94
CA PRO A 15 12.48 4.67 -37.77
C PRO A 15 12.83 4.11 -36.39
N LEU A 16 11.92 3.31 -35.83
CA LEU A 16 12.20 2.56 -34.61
C LEU A 16 12.82 1.21 -34.97
N ASP A 17 13.81 0.80 -34.20
CA ASP A 17 14.26 -0.59 -34.20
C ASP A 17 13.35 -1.49 -33.35
N SER A 18 13.64 -2.79 -33.31
CA SER A 18 12.85 -3.75 -32.54
C SER A 18 12.84 -3.47 -31.03
N GLY A 19 13.97 -3.00 -30.49
CA GLY A 19 14.10 -2.61 -29.09
C GLY A 19 13.27 -1.37 -28.75
N GLY A 20 13.30 -0.35 -29.60
CA GLY A 20 12.46 0.83 -29.45
C GLY A 20 10.98 0.50 -29.50
N VAL A 21 10.55 -0.36 -30.44
CA VAL A 21 9.15 -0.83 -30.49
C VAL A 21 8.76 -1.59 -29.22
N ALA A 22 9.62 -2.49 -28.71
CA ALA A 22 9.37 -3.24 -27.48
C ALA A 22 9.16 -2.29 -26.29
N ARG A 23 10.02 -1.30 -26.12
CA ARG A 23 9.90 -0.30 -25.04
C ARG A 23 8.64 0.56 -25.13
N VAL A 24 8.20 0.91 -26.32
CA VAL A 24 6.91 1.63 -26.52
C VAL A 24 5.74 0.73 -26.12
N ILE A 25 5.79 -0.58 -26.42
CA ILE A 25 4.77 -1.55 -26.02
C ILE A 25 4.73 -1.67 -24.48
N GLU A 26 5.87 -1.86 -23.84
CA GLU A 26 5.98 -1.92 -22.37
C GLU A 26 5.44 -0.65 -21.71
N TYR A 27 5.79 0.53 -22.22
CA TYR A 27 5.25 1.81 -21.74
C TYR A 27 3.73 1.87 -21.85
N ALA A 28 3.19 1.40 -22.99
CA ALA A 28 1.74 1.40 -23.20
C ALA A 28 0.99 0.38 -22.33
N ALA A 29 1.59 -0.78 -22.05
CA ALA A 29 1.05 -1.79 -21.15
C ALA A 29 1.08 -1.32 -19.69
N ARG A 30 2.22 -0.79 -19.23
CA ARG A 30 2.36 -0.24 -17.87
C ARG A 30 1.29 0.81 -17.55
N ARG A 31 0.91 1.65 -18.53
CA ARG A 31 -0.14 2.67 -18.40
C ARG A 31 -1.55 2.09 -18.22
N MET A 32 -1.74 0.81 -18.52
CA MET A 32 -3.01 0.08 -18.32
C MET A 32 -3.03 -0.71 -17.01
N GLU A 33 -1.89 -0.81 -16.32
CA GLU A 33 -1.70 -1.68 -15.15
C GLU A 33 -2.13 -3.14 -15.44
N ASP A 34 -1.99 -3.56 -16.70
CA ASP A 34 -2.44 -4.85 -17.20
C ASP A 34 -1.49 -5.30 -18.31
N SER A 35 -0.79 -6.42 -18.09
CA SER A 35 0.20 -6.96 -19.03
C SER A 35 -0.40 -7.42 -20.35
N GLU A 36 -1.71 -7.65 -20.41
CA GLU A 36 -2.43 -8.12 -21.60
C GLU A 36 -3.07 -6.98 -22.40
N LYS A 37 -3.02 -5.74 -21.90
CA LYS A 37 -3.64 -4.57 -22.52
C LYS A 37 -2.63 -3.48 -22.86
N LEU A 38 -2.95 -2.70 -23.87
CA LEU A 38 -2.13 -1.57 -24.31
C LEU A 38 -2.94 -0.28 -24.32
N SER A 39 -2.37 0.78 -23.75
CA SER A 39 -2.94 2.12 -23.89
C SER A 39 -2.85 2.59 -25.33
N LEU A 40 -3.98 3.03 -25.87
CA LEU A 40 -4.08 3.63 -27.22
C LEU A 40 -4.18 5.15 -27.18
N HIS A 41 -3.79 5.79 -26.07
CA HIS A 41 -3.85 7.24 -25.92
C HIS A 41 -2.83 7.91 -26.85
N GLN A 42 -3.29 8.35 -28.02
CA GLN A 42 -2.45 8.86 -29.11
C GLN A 42 -1.54 10.01 -28.69
N GLY A 43 -2.06 10.99 -27.94
CA GLY A 43 -1.28 12.15 -27.51
C GLY A 43 -0.06 11.78 -26.68
N ARG A 44 -0.21 10.84 -25.72
CA ARG A 44 0.89 10.37 -24.89
C ARG A 44 1.93 9.58 -25.68
N LEU A 45 1.48 8.71 -26.59
CA LEU A 45 2.37 7.96 -27.46
C LEU A 45 3.11 8.88 -28.44
N SER A 46 2.43 9.88 -29.00
CA SER A 46 3.06 10.90 -29.85
C SER A 46 4.15 11.67 -29.09
N ASN A 47 3.86 12.15 -27.88
CA ASN A 47 4.83 12.85 -27.05
C ASN A 47 6.05 11.99 -26.73
N LEU A 48 5.82 10.71 -26.34
CA LEU A 48 6.92 9.76 -26.07
C LEU A 48 7.80 9.57 -27.32
N LEU A 49 7.17 9.31 -28.48
CA LEU A 49 7.89 9.07 -29.72
C LEU A 49 8.65 10.31 -30.20
N THR A 50 8.06 11.51 -30.09
CA THR A 50 8.69 12.77 -30.48
C THR A 50 9.91 13.07 -29.60
N GLU A 51 9.81 12.86 -28.30
CA GLU A 51 10.95 13.03 -27.40
C GLU A 51 12.02 11.96 -27.63
N SER A 52 11.63 10.74 -27.94
CA SER A 52 12.58 9.66 -28.30
C SER A 52 13.34 9.98 -29.58
N ASP A 53 12.65 10.54 -30.59
CA ASP A 53 13.27 11.03 -31.84
C ASP A 53 14.27 12.15 -31.58
N PHE A 54 13.88 13.14 -30.76
CA PHE A 54 14.79 14.23 -30.36
C PHE A 54 16.07 13.69 -29.73
N ARG A 55 15.97 12.73 -28.80
CA ARG A 55 17.11 12.09 -28.15
C ARG A 55 17.98 11.31 -29.14
N ALA A 56 17.36 10.54 -30.02
CA ALA A 56 18.07 9.81 -31.05
C ALA A 56 18.87 10.75 -31.98
N ARG A 57 18.26 11.83 -32.44
CA ARG A 57 18.93 12.85 -33.26
C ARG A 57 20.07 13.54 -32.50
N GLN A 58 19.85 13.88 -31.23
CA GLN A 58 20.88 14.48 -30.38
C GLN A 58 22.10 13.55 -30.20
N ALA A 59 21.86 12.24 -30.13
CA ALA A 59 22.91 11.22 -30.09
C ALA A 59 23.54 10.89 -31.46
N GLY A 60 23.08 11.51 -32.55
CA GLY A 60 23.52 11.23 -33.91
C GLY A 60 23.04 9.86 -34.45
N ALA A 61 22.06 9.25 -33.81
CA ALA A 61 21.51 7.96 -34.23
C ALA A 61 20.61 8.13 -35.48
N LYS A 62 20.53 7.05 -36.26
CA LYS A 62 19.66 6.99 -37.46
C LYS A 62 18.34 6.27 -37.21
N VAL A 63 18.23 5.64 -36.03
CA VAL A 63 17.06 4.90 -35.58
C VAL A 63 16.78 5.21 -34.12
N ILE A 64 15.51 5.09 -33.72
CA ILE A 64 15.09 5.21 -32.33
C ILE A 64 15.22 3.82 -31.69
N GLY A 65 16.21 3.64 -30.80
CA GLY A 65 16.43 2.40 -30.04
C GLY A 65 15.76 2.43 -28.67
N ALA A 66 15.89 1.31 -27.95
CA ALA A 66 15.34 1.14 -26.60
C ALA A 66 15.80 2.22 -25.63
N GLU A 67 17.07 2.60 -25.65
CA GLU A 67 17.67 3.62 -24.80
C GLU A 67 17.04 5.01 -25.01
N HIS A 68 16.71 5.36 -26.22
CA HIS A 68 16.07 6.65 -26.56
C HIS A 68 14.64 6.71 -26.01
N VAL A 69 13.86 5.60 -26.11
CA VAL A 69 12.50 5.52 -25.56
C VAL A 69 12.55 5.52 -24.03
N THR A 70 13.45 4.77 -23.42
CA THR A 70 13.64 4.75 -21.97
C THR A 70 14.03 6.13 -21.45
N GLY A 71 15.00 6.79 -22.09
CA GLY A 71 15.43 8.14 -21.72
C GLY A 71 14.32 9.20 -21.88
N ALA A 72 13.47 9.07 -22.89
CA ALA A 72 12.30 9.95 -23.08
C ALA A 72 11.27 9.75 -21.95
N ALA A 73 10.96 8.51 -21.58
CA ALA A 73 10.06 8.21 -20.48
C ALA A 73 10.60 8.72 -19.13
N GLN A 74 11.88 8.50 -18.86
CA GLN A 74 12.55 9.00 -17.65
C GLN A 74 12.54 10.52 -17.55
N ALA A 75 12.83 11.22 -18.66
CA ALA A 75 12.81 12.69 -18.66
C ALA A 75 11.41 13.25 -18.49
N ALA A 76 10.39 12.60 -19.04
CA ALA A 76 8.99 12.98 -18.79
C ALA A 76 8.65 12.84 -17.30
N THR A 77 9.06 11.75 -16.67
CA THR A 77 8.94 11.55 -15.21
C THR A 77 9.69 12.63 -14.45
N HIS A 78 10.97 12.85 -14.74
CA HIS A 78 11.81 13.82 -14.02
C HIS A 78 11.25 15.25 -14.03
N ARG A 79 10.62 15.69 -15.11
CA ARG A 79 9.98 17.01 -15.17
C ARG A 79 8.80 17.18 -14.20
N LEU A 80 8.18 16.08 -13.77
CA LEU A 80 7.01 16.07 -12.90
C LEU A 80 7.34 15.57 -11.48
N ASP A 81 8.57 15.12 -11.26
CA ASP A 81 9.00 14.36 -10.08
C ASP A 81 9.28 15.21 -8.84
N GLN A 82 9.30 16.53 -8.98
CA GLN A 82 9.65 17.44 -7.89
C GLN A 82 8.77 17.25 -6.64
N PHE A 83 7.49 16.91 -6.82
CA PHE A 83 6.59 16.68 -5.71
C PHE A 83 6.91 15.34 -5.01
N ARG A 84 7.24 14.29 -5.76
CA ARG A 84 7.70 13.02 -5.20
C ARG A 84 8.99 13.21 -4.42
N GLU A 85 9.98 13.89 -5.02
CA GLU A 85 11.29 14.16 -4.37
C GLU A 85 11.10 14.87 -3.03
N LYS A 86 10.30 15.93 -2.96
CA LYS A 86 9.99 16.62 -1.69
C LYS A 86 9.27 15.74 -0.68
N SER A 87 8.34 14.90 -1.16
CA SER A 87 7.61 13.97 -0.31
C SER A 87 8.53 12.92 0.29
N HIS A 88 9.44 12.35 -0.53
CA HIS A 88 10.44 11.39 -0.08
C HIS A 88 11.48 12.05 0.83
N GLU A 89 11.94 13.27 0.53
CA GLU A 89 12.82 14.04 1.40
C GLU A 89 12.24 14.18 2.80
N GLY A 90 10.92 14.46 2.92
CA GLY A 90 10.24 14.52 4.21
C GLY A 90 10.34 13.24 5.03
N ILE A 91 10.28 12.08 4.38
CA ILE A 91 10.46 10.77 5.03
C ILE A 91 11.95 10.53 5.38
N LEU A 92 12.85 10.83 4.46
CA LEU A 92 14.29 10.62 4.68
C LEU A 92 14.86 11.52 5.78
N ARG A 93 14.29 12.70 5.98
CA ARG A 93 14.63 13.64 7.06
C ARG A 93 13.84 13.42 8.35
N GLU A 94 13.07 12.33 8.43
CA GLU A 94 12.26 11.97 9.60
C GLU A 94 11.22 13.04 9.99
N ILE A 95 10.87 13.93 9.07
CA ILE A 95 9.74 14.86 9.24
C ILE A 95 8.42 14.09 9.16
N MET A 96 8.36 13.11 8.24
CA MET A 96 7.29 12.12 8.15
C MET A 96 7.84 10.77 8.58
N LEU A 97 7.22 10.17 9.57
CA LEU A 97 7.70 8.96 10.22
C LEU A 97 7.25 7.71 9.44
N VAL A 98 8.21 7.01 8.89
CA VAL A 98 8.05 5.69 8.26
C VAL A 98 9.27 4.86 8.66
N ASP A 99 9.06 3.66 9.18
CA ASP A 99 10.16 2.76 9.53
C ASP A 99 10.41 1.77 8.39
N THR A 100 11.67 1.43 8.14
CA THR A 100 12.07 0.44 7.11
C THR A 100 12.89 -0.70 7.68
N SER A 101 12.86 -0.85 9.01
CA SER A 101 13.55 -1.91 9.76
C SER A 101 12.96 -2.04 11.16
N GLY A 102 13.23 -3.16 11.82
CA GLY A 102 12.74 -3.43 13.18
C GLY A 102 11.29 -3.91 13.21
N THR A 103 10.71 -3.89 14.39
CA THR A 103 9.32 -4.35 14.62
C THR A 103 8.58 -3.39 15.54
N ALA A 104 7.26 -3.27 15.34
CA ALA A 104 6.40 -2.44 16.18
C ALA A 104 5.02 -3.08 16.33
N VAL A 105 4.41 -2.95 17.52
CA VAL A 105 3.03 -3.38 17.77
C VAL A 105 2.06 -2.31 17.34
N GLY A 106 0.98 -2.72 16.64
CA GLY A 106 -0.07 -1.82 16.19
C GLY A 106 0.37 -0.81 15.12
N GLN A 107 1.48 -1.05 14.42
CA GLN A 107 2.02 -0.18 13.38
C GLN A 107 2.30 -0.96 12.10
N VAL A 108 1.89 -0.41 10.95
CA VAL A 108 2.09 -1.00 9.62
C VAL A 108 2.45 0.09 8.61
N ASN A 109 3.33 -0.22 7.67
CA ASN A 109 3.56 0.63 6.50
C ASN A 109 2.50 0.32 5.43
N GLY A 110 1.49 1.17 5.32
CA GLY A 110 0.54 1.20 4.22
C GLY A 110 1.12 1.93 3.01
N LEU A 111 0.55 1.70 1.83
CA LEU A 111 1.00 2.31 0.58
C LEU A 111 -0.13 3.10 -0.10
N ALA A 112 0.14 4.35 -0.37
CA ALA A 112 -0.74 5.24 -1.13
C ALA A 112 -0.16 5.55 -2.52
N VAL A 113 -1.03 5.89 -3.47
CA VAL A 113 -0.66 6.44 -4.78
C VAL A 113 -1.17 7.86 -4.89
N TYR A 114 -0.33 8.76 -5.38
CA TYR A 114 -0.65 10.16 -5.64
C TYR A 114 -0.72 10.41 -7.14
N LEU A 115 -1.77 11.07 -7.59
CA LEU A 115 -2.02 11.39 -8.98
C LEU A 115 -1.84 12.89 -9.19
N LEU A 116 -0.92 13.29 -10.05
CA LEU A 116 -0.63 14.67 -10.42
C LEU A 116 -0.77 14.83 -11.94
N GLY A 117 -1.98 15.03 -12.42
CA GLY A 117 -2.27 15.03 -13.84
C GLY A 117 -1.92 13.70 -14.48
N ASP A 118 -0.91 13.68 -15.35
CA ASP A 118 -0.46 12.48 -16.06
C ASP A 118 0.63 11.68 -15.33
N TYR A 119 1.08 12.15 -14.17
CA TYR A 119 2.10 11.53 -13.36
C TYR A 119 1.51 10.90 -12.09
N SER A 120 1.95 9.69 -11.77
CA SER A 120 1.61 8.98 -10.54
C SER A 120 2.88 8.48 -9.84
N PHE A 121 2.87 8.49 -8.52
CA PHE A 121 3.93 7.93 -7.71
C PHE A 121 3.38 7.34 -6.42
N GLY A 122 4.06 6.32 -5.91
CA GLY A 122 3.75 5.69 -4.64
C GLY A 122 4.46 6.36 -3.47
N LYS A 123 3.84 6.26 -2.30
CA LYS A 123 4.40 6.74 -1.04
C LYS A 123 3.96 5.84 0.10
N PRO A 124 4.87 5.41 0.98
CA PRO A 124 4.50 4.76 2.23
C PRO A 124 3.87 5.75 3.20
N SER A 125 2.93 5.26 3.99
CA SER A 125 2.30 5.97 5.10
C SER A 125 2.27 5.06 6.33
N ARG A 126 2.58 5.60 7.51
CA ARG A 126 2.44 4.88 8.77
C ARG A 126 0.96 4.81 9.14
N ILE A 127 0.47 3.60 9.32
CA ILE A 127 -0.87 3.32 9.85
C ILE A 127 -0.68 2.74 11.24
N THR A 128 -1.39 3.30 12.23
CA THR A 128 -1.34 2.79 13.60
C THR A 128 -2.72 2.44 14.11
N ALA A 129 -2.77 1.46 14.99
CA ALA A 129 -3.95 1.06 15.73
C ALA A 129 -3.65 0.94 17.20
N THR A 130 -4.64 1.25 18.03
CA THR A 130 -4.61 0.99 19.47
C THR A 130 -5.82 0.18 19.88
N ALA A 131 -5.69 -0.65 20.91
CA ALA A 131 -6.80 -1.43 21.46
C ALA A 131 -6.82 -1.36 22.97
N ARG A 132 -8.02 -1.12 23.54
CA ARG A 132 -8.23 -1.02 25.00
C ARG A 132 -9.57 -1.62 25.37
N LEU A 133 -9.83 -1.80 26.65
CA LEU A 133 -11.15 -2.17 27.16
C LEU A 133 -12.21 -1.16 26.66
N GLY A 134 -13.34 -1.67 26.18
CA GLY A 134 -14.40 -0.82 25.62
C GLY A 134 -15.63 -1.60 25.17
N ALA A 135 -16.47 -0.96 24.34
CA ALA A 135 -17.81 -1.42 23.99
C ALA A 135 -17.93 -1.99 22.56
N GLY A 136 -16.87 -2.59 21.99
CA GLY A 136 -16.91 -3.27 20.70
C GLY A 136 -16.86 -2.32 19.49
N LYS A 137 -16.21 -1.16 19.61
CA LYS A 137 -16.14 -0.17 18.53
C LYS A 137 -14.73 -0.04 17.98
N VAL A 138 -14.60 -0.02 16.66
CA VAL A 138 -13.42 0.46 15.95
C VAL A 138 -13.68 1.91 15.53
N LEU A 139 -12.90 2.83 16.07
CA LEU A 139 -12.92 4.25 15.77
C LEU A 139 -11.95 4.51 14.62
N ASP A 140 -12.46 4.92 13.49
CA ASP A 140 -11.70 5.44 12.36
C ASP A 140 -11.54 6.96 12.55
N ILE A 141 -10.31 7.39 12.86
CA ILE A 141 -10.04 8.80 13.18
C ILE A 141 -10.25 9.67 11.95
N GLU A 142 -9.86 9.22 10.76
CA GLU A 142 -10.06 9.97 9.51
C GLU A 142 -11.54 10.27 9.25
N ARG A 143 -12.41 9.30 9.52
CA ARG A 143 -13.86 9.48 9.37
C ARG A 143 -14.43 10.47 10.39
N GLU A 144 -13.98 10.40 11.62
CA GLU A 144 -14.47 11.28 12.69
C GLU A 144 -14.09 12.76 12.48
N VAL A 145 -13.06 13.03 11.69
CA VAL A 145 -12.59 14.39 11.36
C VAL A 145 -12.83 14.78 9.90
N ASP A 146 -13.73 14.07 9.21
CA ASP A 146 -14.12 14.30 7.82
C ASP A 146 -12.95 14.26 6.81
N LEU A 147 -11.88 13.53 7.11
CA LEU A 147 -10.76 13.26 6.20
C LEU A 147 -10.91 11.91 5.47
N GLY A 148 -11.76 11.01 5.98
CA GLY A 148 -12.05 9.73 5.35
C GLY A 148 -13.12 9.83 4.26
N GLY A 149 -12.79 9.48 3.01
CA GLY A 149 -13.75 9.40 1.92
C GLY A 149 -14.72 8.24 2.07
N GLN A 150 -15.72 8.18 1.18
CA GLN A 150 -16.81 7.19 1.28
C GLN A 150 -16.32 5.75 1.08
N ILE A 151 -15.37 5.52 0.15
CA ILE A 151 -14.84 4.18 -0.12
C ILE A 151 -13.95 3.73 1.04
N HIS A 152 -13.13 4.63 1.61
CA HIS A 152 -12.35 4.36 2.82
C HIS A 152 -13.26 4.00 4.00
N SER A 153 -14.28 4.80 4.29
CA SER A 153 -15.24 4.53 5.37
C SER A 153 -15.95 3.17 5.19
N LYS A 154 -16.32 2.82 3.96
CA LYS A 154 -16.86 1.48 3.63
C LYS A 154 -15.84 0.38 3.95
N ALA A 155 -14.57 0.59 3.62
CA ALA A 155 -13.51 -0.37 3.88
C ALA A 155 -13.33 -0.63 5.39
N VAL A 156 -13.31 0.42 6.21
CA VAL A 156 -13.23 0.29 7.68
C VAL A 156 -14.44 -0.46 8.26
N MET A 157 -15.63 -0.27 7.70
CA MET A 157 -16.82 -1.07 8.08
C MET A 157 -16.67 -2.55 7.71
N ILE A 158 -16.07 -2.87 6.56
CA ILE A 158 -15.81 -4.25 6.12
C ILE A 158 -14.82 -4.93 7.06
N ILE A 159 -13.68 -4.28 7.36
CA ILE A 159 -12.67 -4.87 8.27
C ILE A 159 -13.21 -5.02 9.70
N SER A 160 -14.04 -4.09 10.17
CA SER A 160 -14.71 -4.19 11.47
C SER A 160 -15.67 -5.39 11.51
N ALA A 161 -16.45 -5.63 10.44
CA ALA A 161 -17.33 -6.78 10.32
C ALA A 161 -16.54 -8.09 10.24
N LEU A 162 -15.41 -8.12 9.50
CA LEU A 162 -14.52 -9.28 9.42
C LEU A 162 -13.91 -9.62 10.78
N LEU A 163 -13.41 -8.63 11.50
CA LEU A 163 -12.85 -8.79 12.85
C LEU A 163 -13.91 -9.38 13.81
N ALA A 164 -15.13 -8.83 13.79
CA ALA A 164 -16.23 -9.32 14.62
C ALA A 164 -16.65 -10.74 14.24
N ASN A 165 -16.74 -11.06 12.95
CA ASN A 165 -17.06 -12.41 12.50
C ASN A 165 -15.99 -13.44 12.87
N ARG A 166 -14.72 -13.03 12.94
CA ARG A 166 -13.62 -13.94 13.30
C ARG A 166 -13.53 -14.20 14.80
N TYR A 167 -13.70 -13.16 15.64
CA TYR A 167 -13.38 -13.23 17.07
C TYR A 167 -14.55 -12.93 18.03
N ALA A 168 -15.75 -12.59 17.52
CA ALA A 168 -16.89 -12.14 18.32
C ALA A 168 -18.21 -12.83 17.98
N ARG A 169 -18.17 -14.07 17.51
CA ARG A 169 -19.40 -14.79 17.08
C ARG A 169 -20.39 -15.05 18.21
N GLU A 170 -19.91 -15.33 19.40
CA GLU A 170 -20.76 -15.71 20.54
C GLU A 170 -20.96 -14.56 21.52
N HIS A 171 -19.98 -13.66 21.62
CA HIS A 171 -20.02 -12.53 22.54
C HIS A 171 -19.44 -11.28 21.89
N PRO A 172 -19.96 -10.08 22.22
CA PRO A 172 -19.39 -8.83 21.75
C PRO A 172 -17.90 -8.69 22.14
N LEU A 173 -17.10 -8.07 21.28
CA LEU A 173 -15.72 -7.73 21.63
C LEU A 173 -15.70 -6.70 22.76
N PRO A 174 -15.11 -7.00 23.93
CA PRO A 174 -15.06 -6.07 25.06
C PRO A 174 -13.91 -5.07 24.90
N LEU A 175 -13.70 -4.57 23.70
CA LEU A 175 -12.62 -3.64 23.40
C LEU A 175 -13.13 -2.44 22.57
N SER A 176 -12.42 -1.33 22.68
CA SER A 176 -12.48 -0.23 21.72
C SER A 176 -11.10 -0.09 21.11
N ALA A 177 -11.07 -0.04 19.77
CA ALA A 177 -9.86 0.19 19.01
C ALA A 177 -9.94 1.53 18.28
N SER A 178 -8.80 2.17 18.04
CA SER A 178 -8.69 3.30 17.14
C SER A 178 -7.72 2.99 16.02
N LEU A 179 -7.97 3.58 14.87
CA LEU A 179 -7.18 3.42 13.66
C LEU A 179 -6.89 4.81 13.09
N VAL A 180 -5.65 5.05 12.63
CA VAL A 180 -5.25 6.34 12.07
C VAL A 180 -4.12 6.19 11.06
N PHE A 181 -4.16 7.02 10.02
CA PHE A 181 -3.04 7.28 9.13
C PHE A 181 -2.20 8.43 9.69
N GLU A 182 -1.12 8.10 10.35
CA GLU A 182 -0.26 9.08 10.98
C GLU A 182 0.26 10.11 9.95
N GLN A 183 0.25 11.37 10.35
CA GLN A 183 0.74 12.47 9.54
C GLN A 183 0.10 12.57 8.13
N SER A 184 -1.16 12.11 7.99
CA SER A 184 -1.98 12.39 6.82
C SER A 184 -2.86 13.60 7.10
N TYR A 185 -2.63 14.69 6.37
CA TYR A 185 -3.34 15.97 6.55
C TYR A 185 -4.27 16.29 5.37
N GLY A 186 -4.36 15.39 4.42
CA GLY A 186 -5.27 15.43 3.27
C GLY A 186 -6.30 14.32 3.35
N GLY A 187 -7.33 14.40 2.50
CA GLY A 187 -8.35 13.35 2.42
C GLY A 187 -7.76 11.99 2.01
N ILE A 188 -8.21 10.94 2.68
CA ILE A 188 -7.89 9.55 2.34
C ILE A 188 -9.08 8.95 1.62
N GLU A 189 -8.84 8.39 0.45
CA GLU A 189 -9.88 7.76 -0.35
C GLU A 189 -9.40 6.39 -0.85
N GLY A 190 -10.35 5.48 -1.07
CA GLY A 190 -10.08 4.12 -1.53
C GLY A 190 -10.02 3.10 -0.39
N ASP A 191 -10.03 1.84 -0.76
CA ASP A 191 -10.06 0.67 0.13
C ASP A 191 -8.73 -0.09 0.15
N SER A 192 -7.73 0.39 -0.58
CA SER A 192 -6.46 -0.32 -0.81
C SER A 192 -5.56 -0.42 0.42
N ALA A 193 -5.92 0.20 1.54
CA ALA A 193 -5.22 0.09 2.81
C ALA A 193 -5.84 -0.94 3.77
N SER A 194 -6.98 -1.58 3.41
CA SER A 194 -7.73 -2.47 4.31
C SER A 194 -6.90 -3.59 4.92
N VAL A 195 -5.95 -4.17 4.15
CA VAL A 195 -5.04 -5.19 4.67
C VAL A 195 -4.14 -4.58 5.76
N ALA A 196 -3.54 -3.42 5.51
CA ALA A 196 -2.67 -2.74 6.47
C ALA A 196 -3.43 -2.37 7.76
N GLU A 197 -4.63 -1.84 7.62
CA GLU A 197 -5.51 -1.44 8.72
C GLU A 197 -5.90 -2.63 9.60
N LEU A 198 -6.31 -3.75 8.99
CA LEU A 198 -6.69 -4.95 9.75
C LEU A 198 -5.48 -5.59 10.43
N VAL A 199 -4.31 -5.63 9.76
CA VAL A 199 -3.06 -6.12 10.38
C VAL A 199 -2.67 -5.25 11.57
N ALA A 200 -2.76 -3.92 11.47
CA ALA A 200 -2.49 -3.02 12.58
C ALA A 200 -3.45 -3.26 13.76
N LEU A 201 -4.75 -3.44 13.49
CA LEU A 201 -5.75 -3.76 14.52
C LEU A 201 -5.48 -5.10 15.21
N ILE A 202 -5.23 -6.16 14.45
CA ILE A 202 -4.94 -7.50 15.00
C ILE A 202 -3.65 -7.46 15.82
N SER A 203 -2.61 -6.80 15.31
CA SER A 203 -1.34 -6.59 16.03
C SER A 203 -1.57 -5.87 17.36
N ALA A 204 -2.33 -4.77 17.38
CA ALA A 204 -2.63 -4.02 18.60
C ALA A 204 -3.47 -4.81 19.61
N ILE A 205 -4.40 -5.66 19.15
CA ILE A 205 -5.23 -6.49 20.02
C ILE A 205 -4.41 -7.63 20.62
N ALA A 206 -3.60 -8.31 19.80
CA ALA A 206 -2.84 -9.49 20.17
C ALA A 206 -1.50 -9.19 20.84
N ASP A 207 -1.06 -7.93 20.86
CA ASP A 207 0.30 -7.49 21.25
C ASP A 207 1.41 -8.22 20.46
N ILE A 208 1.17 -8.43 19.16
CA ILE A 208 2.10 -9.10 18.24
C ILE A 208 2.80 -8.06 17.38
N PRO A 209 4.15 -8.01 17.37
CA PRO A 209 4.89 -7.04 16.59
C PRO A 209 4.78 -7.32 15.08
N VAL A 210 4.71 -6.25 14.28
CA VAL A 210 4.74 -6.26 12.81
C VAL A 210 6.11 -5.84 12.32
N ARG A 211 6.62 -6.52 11.33
CA ARG A 211 7.91 -6.26 10.67
C ARG A 211 7.85 -4.96 9.88
N GLN A 212 8.68 -3.99 10.25
CA GLN A 212 8.68 -2.67 9.64
C GLN A 212 9.53 -2.58 8.35
N GLU A 213 10.33 -3.58 8.05
CA GLU A 213 10.99 -3.73 6.75
C GLU A 213 10.01 -4.08 5.62
N LEU A 214 8.76 -4.43 5.94
CA LEU A 214 7.72 -4.71 4.97
C LEU A 214 6.67 -3.60 4.92
N ALA A 215 6.19 -3.33 3.70
CA ALA A 215 4.99 -2.53 3.48
C ALA A 215 3.90 -3.41 2.86
N VAL A 216 2.64 -3.00 2.94
CA VAL A 216 1.54 -3.78 2.39
C VAL A 216 0.48 -2.89 1.75
N THR A 217 -0.15 -3.41 0.72
CA THR A 217 -1.35 -2.84 0.11
C THR A 217 -2.31 -3.95 -0.31
N GLY A 218 -3.60 -3.69 -0.21
CA GLY A 218 -4.64 -4.64 -0.60
C GLY A 218 -5.99 -4.20 -0.05
N SER A 219 -7.05 -4.41 -0.82
CA SER A 219 -8.44 -4.33 -0.35
C SER A 219 -8.87 -5.68 0.24
N LEU A 220 -9.85 -5.67 1.13
CA LEU A 220 -10.40 -6.88 1.75
C LEU A 220 -11.90 -6.99 1.53
N ASP A 221 -12.37 -8.21 1.34
CA ASP A 221 -13.78 -8.54 1.48
C ASP A 221 -14.12 -8.99 2.92
N GLN A 222 -15.40 -9.20 3.22
CA GLN A 222 -15.88 -9.66 4.54
C GLN A 222 -15.46 -11.09 4.90
N ARG A 223 -14.81 -11.82 3.99
CA ARG A 223 -14.33 -13.19 4.20
C ARG A 223 -12.81 -13.25 4.38
N GLY A 224 -12.14 -12.09 4.27
CA GLY A 224 -10.69 -12.00 4.39
C GLY A 224 -9.93 -12.32 3.10
N GLN A 225 -10.63 -12.30 1.94
CA GLN A 225 -9.96 -12.41 0.65
C GLN A 225 -9.32 -11.07 0.29
N VAL A 226 -8.05 -11.12 -0.14
CA VAL A 226 -7.33 -9.93 -0.59
C VAL A 226 -7.68 -9.65 -2.04
N GLN A 227 -8.13 -8.42 -2.30
CA GLN A 227 -8.62 -7.98 -3.60
C GLN A 227 -7.62 -7.04 -4.28
N ALA A 228 -7.68 -6.98 -5.62
CA ALA A 228 -6.87 -6.09 -6.44
C ALA A 228 -7.10 -4.61 -6.12
N ILE A 229 -6.05 -3.79 -6.36
CA ILE A 229 -6.02 -2.35 -6.09
C ILE A 229 -5.39 -1.61 -7.27
N GLY A 230 -5.54 -0.28 -7.33
CA GLY A 230 -4.84 0.53 -8.32
C GLY A 230 -3.43 0.96 -7.89
N GLY A 231 -2.57 1.23 -8.87
CA GLY A 231 -1.24 1.80 -8.67
C GLY A 231 -0.25 0.86 -7.99
N VAL A 232 -0.35 -0.46 -8.20
CA VAL A 232 0.52 -1.44 -7.53
C VAL A 232 2.00 -1.22 -7.85
N ASN A 233 2.32 -0.91 -9.12
CA ASN A 233 3.71 -0.67 -9.54
C ASN A 233 4.29 0.57 -8.84
N GLU A 234 3.55 1.67 -8.83
CA GLU A 234 3.95 2.92 -8.19
C GLU A 234 4.12 2.74 -6.68
N LYS A 235 3.23 1.98 -6.03
CA LYS A 235 3.30 1.67 -4.60
C LYS A 235 4.55 0.89 -4.23
N ILE A 236 4.88 -0.17 -4.99
CA ILE A 236 6.11 -0.94 -4.80
C ILE A 236 7.33 -0.05 -4.98
N GLU A 237 7.39 0.71 -6.09
CA GLU A 237 8.50 1.58 -6.43
C GLU A 237 8.71 2.70 -5.41
N GLY A 238 7.61 3.26 -4.87
CA GLY A 238 7.69 4.31 -3.85
C GLY A 238 8.30 3.83 -2.53
N PHE A 239 7.97 2.62 -2.07
CA PHE A 239 8.60 2.04 -0.89
C PHE A 239 10.04 1.62 -1.15
N PHE A 240 10.30 1.03 -2.33
CA PHE A 240 11.65 0.70 -2.77
C PHE A 240 12.59 1.91 -2.75
N ASP A 241 12.15 3.06 -3.28
CA ASP A 241 12.95 4.28 -3.31
C ASP A 241 13.36 4.74 -1.90
N ILE A 242 12.46 4.65 -0.92
CA ILE A 242 12.76 4.99 0.48
C ILE A 242 13.75 3.98 1.09
N CYS A 243 13.52 2.67 0.89
CA CYS A 243 14.42 1.62 1.37
C CYS A 243 15.83 1.78 0.79
N LYS A 244 15.91 2.03 -0.52
CA LYS A 244 17.19 2.25 -1.22
C LYS A 244 17.96 3.46 -0.66
N ALA A 245 17.27 4.58 -0.47
CA ALA A 245 17.88 5.80 0.04
C ALA A 245 18.38 5.65 1.49
N ARG A 246 17.75 4.78 2.31
CA ARG A 246 18.17 4.47 3.69
C ARG A 246 19.23 3.38 3.79
N GLY A 247 19.54 2.72 2.68
CA GLY A 247 20.41 1.54 2.65
C GLY A 247 19.61 0.24 2.77
N GLN A 248 19.61 -0.54 1.69
CA GLN A 248 18.93 -1.84 1.65
C GLN A 248 19.66 -2.87 2.53
N SER A 249 18.90 -3.60 3.34
CA SER A 249 19.39 -4.69 4.20
C SER A 249 19.22 -6.07 3.59
N GLY A 250 18.49 -6.18 2.47
CA GLY A 250 18.10 -7.45 1.87
C GLY A 250 16.86 -8.10 2.52
N SER A 251 16.20 -7.42 3.48
CA SER A 251 14.98 -7.90 4.11
C SER A 251 13.74 -7.09 3.75
N GLN A 252 13.94 -5.92 3.13
CA GLN A 252 12.84 -5.04 2.75
C GLN A 252 12.00 -5.61 1.61
N GLY A 253 10.70 -5.33 1.66
CA GLY A 253 9.79 -5.78 0.61
C GLY A 253 8.38 -5.22 0.74
N VAL A 254 7.55 -5.60 -0.22
CA VAL A 254 6.14 -5.21 -0.28
C VAL A 254 5.26 -6.46 -0.40
N VAL A 255 4.19 -6.51 0.38
CA VAL A 255 3.12 -7.52 0.25
C VAL A 255 2.00 -6.91 -0.60
N ILE A 256 1.62 -7.60 -1.68
CA ILE A 256 0.61 -7.18 -2.65
C ILE A 256 -0.49 -8.23 -2.80
N PRO A 257 -1.66 -7.88 -3.35
CA PRO A 257 -2.67 -8.87 -3.72
C PRO A 257 -2.15 -9.85 -4.79
N SER A 258 -2.41 -11.14 -4.62
CA SER A 258 -1.98 -12.20 -5.57
C SER A 258 -2.52 -11.98 -6.99
N ALA A 259 -3.68 -11.32 -7.13
CA ALA A 259 -4.24 -10.96 -8.43
C ALA A 259 -3.33 -10.05 -9.29
N HIS A 260 -2.33 -9.40 -8.67
CA HIS A 260 -1.41 -8.50 -9.40
C HIS A 260 -0.11 -9.17 -9.88
N GLU A 261 0.18 -10.42 -9.50
CA GLU A 261 1.44 -11.09 -9.86
C GLU A 261 1.75 -11.04 -11.35
N VAL A 262 0.73 -11.34 -12.18
CA VAL A 262 0.86 -11.38 -13.64
C VAL A 262 0.86 -10.01 -14.31
N HIS A 263 0.54 -8.95 -13.56
CA HIS A 263 0.41 -7.59 -14.10
C HIS A 263 1.53 -6.65 -13.65
N LEU A 264 2.52 -7.15 -12.92
CA LEU A 264 3.66 -6.33 -12.47
C LEU A 264 4.52 -5.88 -13.65
N MET A 265 4.78 -4.58 -13.70
CA MET A 265 5.61 -3.93 -14.71
C MET A 265 6.53 -2.91 -14.04
N LEU A 266 7.41 -3.41 -13.18
CA LEU A 266 8.29 -2.60 -12.35
C LEU A 266 9.44 -1.98 -13.15
N ARG A 267 10.03 -0.91 -12.64
CA ARG A 267 11.26 -0.31 -13.17
C ARG A 267 12.41 -1.31 -13.12
N GLN A 268 13.32 -1.24 -14.09
CA GLN A 268 14.46 -2.15 -14.19
C GLN A 268 15.26 -2.21 -12.88
N GLU A 269 15.47 -1.09 -12.23
CA GLU A 269 16.19 -0.99 -10.97
C GLU A 269 15.57 -1.81 -9.83
N VAL A 270 14.25 -1.88 -9.78
CA VAL A 270 13.53 -2.73 -8.80
C VAL A 270 13.70 -4.20 -9.15
N LEU A 271 13.59 -4.54 -10.45
CA LEU A 271 13.82 -5.92 -10.93
C LEU A 271 15.22 -6.40 -10.60
N ASP A 272 16.24 -5.57 -10.87
CA ASP A 272 17.64 -5.87 -10.57
C ASP A 272 17.85 -6.13 -9.06
N ALA A 273 17.20 -5.31 -8.20
CA ALA A 273 17.29 -5.47 -6.75
C ALA A 273 16.58 -6.76 -6.27
N VAL A 274 15.47 -7.13 -6.88
CA VAL A 274 14.77 -8.39 -6.59
C VAL A 274 15.61 -9.60 -7.01
N GLU A 275 16.19 -9.58 -8.21
CA GLU A 275 17.07 -10.65 -8.70
C GLU A 275 18.31 -10.83 -7.80
N GLN A 276 18.82 -9.74 -7.24
CA GLN A 276 19.97 -9.76 -6.31
C GLN A 276 19.57 -10.09 -4.86
N GLY A 277 18.29 -10.33 -4.58
CA GLY A 277 17.81 -10.60 -3.22
C GLY A 277 17.92 -9.41 -2.26
N GLN A 278 18.00 -8.18 -2.78
CA GLN A 278 18.10 -6.96 -1.98
C GLN A 278 16.75 -6.34 -1.65
N PHE A 279 15.70 -6.72 -2.39
CA PHE A 279 14.33 -6.30 -2.20
C PHE A 279 13.40 -7.44 -2.56
N HIS A 280 12.20 -7.49 -1.97
CA HIS A 280 11.27 -8.59 -2.16
C HIS A 280 9.86 -8.09 -2.49
N VAL A 281 9.15 -8.84 -3.33
CA VAL A 281 7.73 -8.66 -3.57
C VAL A 281 7.04 -9.97 -3.20
N TYR A 282 6.19 -9.90 -2.19
CA TYR A 282 5.40 -11.03 -1.72
C TYR A 282 3.95 -10.86 -2.16
N SER A 283 3.27 -11.96 -2.42
CA SER A 283 1.84 -11.94 -2.72
C SER A 283 1.03 -12.61 -1.62
N ALA A 284 -0.17 -12.10 -1.40
CA ALA A 284 -1.15 -12.68 -0.49
C ALA A 284 -2.54 -12.71 -1.14
N GLY A 285 -3.19 -13.86 -1.10
CA GLY A 285 -4.59 -14.06 -1.52
C GLY A 285 -5.57 -13.90 -0.36
N THR A 286 -5.09 -14.03 0.88
CA THR A 286 -5.89 -13.96 2.10
C THR A 286 -5.23 -13.08 3.16
N ILE A 287 -6.04 -12.59 4.10
CA ILE A 287 -5.52 -11.84 5.26
C ILE A 287 -4.61 -12.72 6.13
N ASP A 288 -4.84 -14.03 6.18
CA ASP A 288 -4.04 -14.96 6.96
C ASP A 288 -2.61 -15.04 6.41
N GLU A 289 -2.46 -15.13 5.09
CA GLU A 289 -1.15 -15.09 4.42
C GLU A 289 -0.44 -13.73 4.66
N ALA A 290 -1.18 -12.63 4.57
CA ALA A 290 -0.62 -11.31 4.85
C ALA A 290 -0.16 -11.15 6.30
N LEU A 291 -0.93 -11.65 7.27
CA LEU A 291 -0.56 -11.66 8.69
C LEU A 291 0.72 -12.46 8.94
N GLN A 292 0.83 -13.66 8.37
CA GLN A 292 2.02 -14.50 8.51
C GLN A 292 3.27 -13.83 7.92
N LEU A 293 3.15 -13.23 6.74
CA LEU A 293 4.26 -12.52 6.10
C LEU A 293 4.73 -11.32 6.93
N LEU A 294 3.77 -10.51 7.40
CA LEU A 294 4.06 -9.25 8.08
C LEU A 294 4.50 -9.43 9.54
N THR A 295 4.09 -10.51 10.20
CA THR A 295 4.45 -10.75 11.61
C THR A 295 5.50 -11.83 11.80
N GLY A 296 5.56 -12.80 10.89
CA GLY A 296 6.38 -14.01 11.03
C GLY A 296 5.79 -15.07 11.96
N TYR A 297 4.59 -14.85 12.51
CA TYR A 297 3.89 -15.82 13.37
C TYR A 297 2.91 -16.67 12.56
N SER A 298 2.64 -17.90 13.01
CA SER A 298 1.58 -18.72 12.41
C SER A 298 0.20 -18.15 12.76
N ILE A 299 -0.77 -18.40 11.89
CA ILE A 299 -2.13 -17.88 12.08
C ILE A 299 -2.79 -18.41 13.35
N GLU A 300 -2.51 -19.68 13.69
CA GLU A 300 -3.00 -20.30 14.93
C GLU A 300 -2.46 -19.59 16.17
N SER A 301 -1.19 -19.16 16.14
CA SER A 301 -0.56 -18.40 17.22
C SER A 301 -1.16 -17.00 17.34
N ILE A 302 -1.41 -16.35 16.22
CA ILE A 302 -2.04 -15.03 16.18
C ILE A 302 -3.47 -15.11 16.73
N ASP A 303 -4.28 -16.05 16.26
CA ASP A 303 -5.66 -16.24 16.71
C ASP A 303 -5.71 -16.60 18.21
N ALA A 304 -4.82 -17.45 18.68
CA ALA A 304 -4.72 -17.79 20.10
C ALA A 304 -4.42 -16.54 20.97
N SER A 305 -3.51 -15.67 20.51
CA SER A 305 -3.16 -14.43 21.22
C SER A 305 -4.35 -13.44 21.24
N VAL A 306 -5.04 -13.26 20.13
CA VAL A 306 -6.26 -12.42 20.06
C VAL A 306 -7.33 -12.95 21.03
N LEU A 307 -7.63 -14.25 20.98
CA LEU A 307 -8.65 -14.87 21.82
C LEU A 307 -8.29 -14.78 23.31
N ALA A 308 -7.03 -14.99 23.66
CA ALA A 308 -6.55 -14.82 25.04
C ALA A 308 -6.75 -13.39 25.54
N ARG A 309 -6.42 -12.39 24.71
CA ARG A 309 -6.62 -10.97 25.04
C ARG A 309 -8.10 -10.61 25.15
N VAL A 310 -8.94 -11.09 24.27
CA VAL A 310 -10.41 -10.91 24.34
C VAL A 310 -10.96 -11.49 25.65
N ALA A 311 -10.56 -12.72 26.02
CA ALA A 311 -10.97 -13.34 27.27
C ALA A 311 -10.50 -12.58 28.52
N GLU A 312 -9.29 -12.02 28.50
CA GLU A 312 -8.77 -11.16 29.55
C GLU A 312 -9.62 -9.89 29.71
N LEU A 313 -9.89 -9.19 28.60
CA LEU A 313 -10.71 -7.98 28.59
C LEU A 313 -12.15 -8.26 29.05
N GLN A 314 -12.72 -9.42 28.72
CA GLN A 314 -14.04 -9.85 29.24
C GLN A 314 -14.03 -10.01 30.77
N ARG A 315 -12.98 -10.62 31.35
CA ARG A 315 -12.84 -10.73 32.81
C ARG A 315 -12.74 -9.36 33.47
N LEU A 316 -11.94 -8.47 32.91
CA LEU A 316 -11.82 -7.10 33.41
C LEU A 316 -13.17 -6.36 33.34
N ALA A 317 -13.89 -6.42 32.23
CA ALA A 317 -15.21 -5.80 32.07
C ALA A 317 -16.19 -6.26 33.18
N ARG A 318 -16.23 -7.56 33.46
CA ARG A 318 -17.09 -8.12 34.52
C ARG A 318 -16.69 -7.64 35.92
N SER A 319 -15.39 -7.52 36.20
CA SER A 319 -14.91 -7.04 37.51
C SER A 319 -15.24 -5.57 37.78
N PHE A 320 -15.35 -4.74 36.75
CA PHE A 320 -15.78 -3.35 36.88
C PHE A 320 -17.28 -3.22 37.04
N SER A 321 -18.09 -4.04 36.35
CA SER A 321 -19.57 -4.02 36.50
C SER A 321 -20.04 -4.62 37.83
N GLY A 322 -19.32 -5.58 38.42
CA GLY A 322 -19.66 -6.17 39.73
C GLY A 322 -19.37 -5.27 40.93
N LYS A 323 -18.43 -4.32 40.81
CA LYS A 323 -18.11 -3.37 41.90
C LYS A 323 -19.07 -2.19 42.03
N GLY A 324 -19.99 -2.01 41.06
CA GLY A 324 -20.98 -0.93 41.08
C GLY A 324 -22.29 -1.28 41.79
N VAL A 325 -22.48 -2.54 42.22
CA VAL A 325 -23.74 -2.99 42.87
C VAL A 325 -23.64 -3.09 44.42
N ASP A 326 -22.45 -3.11 44.99
CA ASP A 326 -22.27 -3.26 46.45
C ASP A 326 -22.09 -1.93 47.19
N GLY A 327 -22.41 -0.78 46.58
CA GLY A 327 -22.16 0.57 47.14
C GLY A 327 -23.39 1.39 47.56
N GLU A 328 -24.63 0.92 47.39
CA GLU A 328 -25.84 1.73 47.65
C GLU A 328 -26.88 1.08 48.57
N ASP A 329 -26.49 0.20 49.50
CA ASP A 329 -27.40 -0.26 50.53
C ASP A 329 -26.75 -0.18 51.93
N SER A 330 -26.51 1.04 52.41
CA SER A 330 -26.39 1.31 53.84
C SER A 330 -26.40 2.80 54.17
N ALA A 331 -27.56 3.43 54.11
CA ALA A 331 -27.86 4.67 54.84
C ALA A 331 -29.35 5.02 54.69
N ASP A 332 -30.21 4.35 55.41
CA ASP A 332 -31.48 4.89 55.89
C ASP A 332 -32.02 3.93 56.96
N ASP A 333 -31.58 4.12 58.21
CA ASP A 333 -32.30 3.78 59.43
C ASP A 333 -31.56 4.42 60.60
N GLU A 334 -31.95 5.66 60.92
CA GLU A 334 -32.13 6.23 62.28
C GLU A 334 -32.75 7.60 62.24
#